data_6414fa906e9eae9ba6d80e0c76f929ad
#
_entry.id   6414fa906e9eae9ba6d80e0c76f929ad
#
_cell.length_a   1.000
_cell.length_b   1.000
_cell.length_c   1.000
_cell.angle_alpha   90.00
_cell.angle_beta   90.00
_cell.angle_gamma   90.00
#
_symmetry.space_group_name_H-M   'P 1'
#
loop_
_entity.id
_entity.type
_entity.pdbx_description
1 polymer ?
#
loop_
_entity_poly.entity_id
_entity_poly.type
_entity_poly.pdbx_seq_one_letter_code
_entity_poly.pdbx_strand_id
1 'polypeptide(L)'
;MTATTTDPRAKLPETPLSGNEALKERSDYLHGTIKEELKDDFTGGFTADNFQLIRFHGMYEQDNRDIRAERTEQKLEPLKNMMLRCRLPGGIITPKQWLGIDKFAGENTIYGSIRLTNRQTFQYHGILKTDLKQAHQELHKLGLDSIATASDVNRNVLCTSNPVQSTLHQEAYEWAARISMHLLPRTMAYADVWLDGEKVFTTEPTEPRNKEIVDDVEPILGKTYLPRKFKTAVVIPPDNDVDIHSNDLGFVAIAENGKLVGFNVLVGGGLSSEHGNTKTYPNTSYEFGFVPLEYTLNAAEAVVSTQRDWGNRSDRKAARTRYTLQRVGVDVFKEEVERRMGIKFEPIRPYEFTHRGDHIGWVQGHEGNWHLTLFIENGRLLDYPGRPLKTGIREIAKIHPGDFRLTANQNLVVANVPPELKDTIDKIAKDHGLISKSITIQRENSMACVALPTCPLAMAEAERFLPTFSDRIDEMFAKYGLEDEYIVLRVTGCPNGCGRAMLAEIGLVGKAVGRYNLYAGGNREGTRIPRLFKENITEPEILEIVEGWVADWSRNRLDDEGFGDFAIRTGIVKPVLDAPRDFWA
;
A
#
# COMPACT_ATOMS: atom_id res chain seq x y z
N MET A 1 -2.66 -11.10 -29.98
CA MET A 1 -2.60 -9.91 -30.86
C MET A 1 -3.20 -8.75 -30.07
N THR A 2 -2.37 -7.85 -29.59
CA THR A 2 -2.83 -6.64 -28.87
C THR A 2 -3.48 -5.71 -29.88
N ALA A 3 -4.81 -5.58 -29.84
CA ALA A 3 -5.52 -4.59 -30.67
C ALA A 3 -5.07 -3.20 -30.22
N THR A 4 -4.29 -2.54 -31.04
CA THR A 4 -4.01 -1.10 -30.89
C THR A 4 -5.33 -0.38 -31.02
N THR A 5 -5.70 0.44 -30.00
CA THR A 5 -6.94 1.20 -30.08
C THR A 5 -6.86 2.23 -31.19
N THR A 6 -7.87 2.23 -32.05
CA THR A 6 -8.05 3.22 -33.10
C THR A 6 -9.00 4.35 -32.67
N ASP A 7 -9.55 4.28 -31.44
CA ASP A 7 -10.51 5.25 -30.94
C ASP A 7 -9.87 6.66 -30.82
N PRO A 8 -10.36 7.66 -31.58
CA PRO A 8 -9.82 9.00 -31.56
C PRO A 8 -9.95 9.68 -30.19
N ARG A 9 -10.88 9.24 -29.33
CA ARG A 9 -11.08 9.79 -27.98
C ARG A 9 -9.92 9.41 -27.05
N ALA A 10 -9.20 8.33 -27.35
CA ALA A 10 -8.03 7.88 -26.59
C ALA A 10 -6.76 8.66 -26.93
N LYS A 11 -6.71 9.36 -28.08
CA LYS A 11 -5.51 10.06 -28.54
C LYS A 11 -5.14 11.20 -27.60
N LEU A 12 -3.87 11.20 -27.20
CA LEU A 12 -3.23 12.36 -26.59
C LEU A 12 -2.68 13.27 -27.69
N PRO A 13 -2.50 14.58 -27.41
CA PRO A 13 -1.73 15.44 -28.28
C PRO A 13 -0.36 14.83 -28.57
N GLU A 14 0.17 15.00 -29.78
CA GLU A 14 1.53 14.59 -30.13
C GLU A 14 2.52 15.40 -29.30
N THR A 15 3.01 14.80 -28.24
CA THR A 15 4.04 15.37 -27.36
C THR A 15 5.13 14.34 -27.18
N PRO A 16 6.40 14.75 -27.01
CA PRO A 16 7.50 13.82 -26.77
C PRO A 16 7.20 12.92 -25.57
N LEU A 17 7.52 11.65 -25.68
CA LEU A 17 7.40 10.69 -24.58
C LEU A 17 8.37 11.07 -23.45
N SER A 18 8.01 10.73 -22.21
CA SER A 18 8.89 10.93 -21.08
C SER A 18 10.14 10.06 -21.21
N GLY A 19 11.28 10.52 -20.68
CA GLY A 19 12.55 9.76 -20.71
C GLY A 19 12.44 8.36 -20.12
N ASN A 20 11.49 8.12 -19.20
CA ASN A 20 11.23 6.79 -18.65
C ASN A 20 10.68 5.80 -19.69
N GLU A 21 9.94 6.26 -20.69
CA GLU A 21 9.45 5.38 -21.75
C GLU A 21 10.61 4.85 -22.61
N ALA A 22 11.52 5.74 -23.02
CA ALA A 22 12.73 5.36 -23.75
C ALA A 22 13.65 4.44 -22.91
N LEU A 23 13.76 4.69 -21.60
CA LEU A 23 14.51 3.80 -20.70
C LEU A 23 13.90 2.39 -20.66
N LYS A 24 12.59 2.27 -20.47
CA LYS A 24 11.89 0.98 -20.43
C LYS A 24 12.07 0.21 -21.75
N GLU A 25 11.99 0.89 -22.89
CA GLU A 25 12.13 0.28 -24.20
C GLU A 25 13.52 -0.29 -24.44
N ARG A 26 14.60 0.46 -24.03
CA ARG A 26 16.00 0.01 -24.20
C ARG A 26 16.51 -0.88 -23.07
N SER A 27 15.70 -1.15 -22.04
CA SER A 27 16.13 -1.86 -20.82
C SER A 27 16.35 -3.35 -20.99
N ASP A 28 16.12 -3.90 -22.16
CA ASP A 28 16.11 -5.34 -22.39
C ASP A 28 15.24 -6.05 -21.35
N TYR A 29 13.93 -5.76 -21.39
CA TYR A 29 12.95 -6.29 -20.46
C TYR A 29 13.34 -6.18 -18.97
N LEU A 30 13.89 -5.03 -18.56
CA LEU A 30 14.28 -4.68 -17.19
C LEU A 30 15.64 -5.23 -16.73
N HIS A 31 16.42 -5.84 -17.58
CA HIS A 31 17.81 -6.23 -17.25
C HIS A 31 18.69 -5.00 -17.03
N GLY A 32 18.65 -4.05 -17.97
CA GLY A 32 19.58 -2.93 -17.96
C GLY A 32 21.02 -3.39 -17.85
N THR A 33 21.84 -2.65 -17.11
CA THR A 33 23.22 -2.99 -16.74
C THR A 33 23.36 -3.24 -15.24
N ILE A 34 22.27 -3.71 -14.58
CA ILE A 34 22.25 -3.91 -13.12
C ILE A 34 23.29 -4.94 -12.70
N LYS A 35 23.42 -6.05 -13.45
CA LYS A 35 24.35 -7.14 -13.13
C LYS A 35 25.80 -6.70 -13.18
N GLU A 36 26.14 -5.79 -14.09
CA GLU A 36 27.47 -5.19 -14.22
C GLU A 36 27.74 -4.20 -13.08
N GLU A 37 26.77 -3.34 -12.76
CA GLU A 37 26.93 -2.34 -11.69
C GLU A 37 26.98 -2.96 -10.28
N LEU A 38 26.46 -4.16 -10.09
CA LEU A 38 26.63 -4.90 -8.82
C LEU A 38 28.07 -5.30 -8.54
N LYS A 39 28.95 -5.30 -9.56
CA LYS A 39 30.39 -5.59 -9.42
C LYS A 39 31.22 -4.34 -9.10
N ASP A 40 30.61 -3.16 -9.27
CA ASP A 40 31.25 -1.88 -8.96
C ASP A 40 31.03 -1.55 -7.47
N ASP A 41 32.12 -1.55 -6.71
CA ASP A 41 32.18 -1.24 -5.28
C ASP A 41 32.62 0.20 -4.98
N PHE A 42 32.86 1.03 -6.00
CA PHE A 42 33.30 2.42 -5.86
C PHE A 42 32.20 3.30 -5.25
N THR A 43 30.94 3.03 -5.57
CA THR A 43 29.78 3.76 -5.01
C THR A 43 28.74 2.79 -4.43
N GLY A 44 28.12 3.19 -3.33
CA GLY A 44 26.97 2.46 -2.74
C GLY A 44 25.66 2.58 -3.54
N GLY A 45 25.62 3.36 -4.63
CA GLY A 45 24.44 3.60 -5.45
C GLY A 45 24.49 2.99 -6.84
N PHE A 46 23.49 3.35 -7.63
CA PHE A 46 23.32 2.95 -9.02
C PHE A 46 23.34 4.17 -9.95
N THR A 47 23.69 3.96 -11.23
CA THR A 47 23.50 4.98 -12.27
C THR A 47 22.04 5.40 -12.40
N ALA A 48 21.78 6.54 -13.04
CA ALA A 48 20.44 7.10 -13.18
C ALA A 48 19.44 6.12 -13.85
N ASP A 49 19.89 5.36 -14.83
CA ASP A 49 19.07 4.37 -15.53
C ASP A 49 18.75 3.18 -14.61
N ASN A 50 19.76 2.58 -14.01
CA ASN A 50 19.56 1.44 -13.12
C ASN A 50 18.86 1.83 -11.82
N PHE A 51 19.05 3.06 -11.30
CA PHE A 51 18.24 3.62 -10.22
C PHE A 51 16.72 3.60 -10.51
N GLN A 52 16.30 3.72 -11.77
CA GLN A 52 14.90 3.57 -12.17
C GLN A 52 14.51 2.09 -12.34
N LEU A 53 15.40 1.27 -12.92
CA LEU A 53 15.12 -0.14 -13.22
C LEU A 53 15.03 -1.01 -11.97
N ILE A 54 15.89 -0.82 -10.97
CA ILE A 54 15.82 -1.59 -9.69
C ILE A 54 14.48 -1.48 -8.99
N ARG A 55 13.71 -0.41 -9.27
CA ARG A 55 12.36 -0.26 -8.72
C ARG A 55 11.40 -1.33 -9.23
N PHE A 56 11.54 -1.79 -10.48
CA PHE A 56 10.75 -2.90 -11.00
C PHE A 56 11.06 -4.20 -10.26
N HIS A 57 12.29 -4.34 -9.76
CA HIS A 57 12.74 -5.46 -8.93
C HIS A 57 12.41 -5.29 -7.43
N GLY A 58 11.66 -4.25 -7.06
CA GLY A 58 11.16 -4.03 -5.71
C GLY A 58 12.02 -3.18 -4.80
N MET A 59 13.06 -2.54 -5.33
CA MET A 59 14.01 -1.77 -4.54
C MET A 59 13.87 -0.25 -4.74
N TYR A 60 14.31 0.49 -3.72
CA TYR A 60 14.53 1.93 -3.79
C TYR A 60 15.87 2.27 -3.15
N GLU A 61 16.73 2.98 -3.88
CA GLU A 61 17.90 3.60 -3.27
C GLU A 61 17.46 4.70 -2.30
N GLN A 62 18.05 4.67 -1.13
CA GLN A 62 17.80 5.58 -0.02
C GLN A 62 19.14 6.03 0.58
N ASP A 63 19.11 7.02 1.45
CA ASP A 63 20.19 7.37 2.36
C ASP A 63 19.60 7.82 3.71
N ASN A 64 20.43 7.89 4.72
CA ASN A 64 20.04 8.45 6.00
C ASN A 64 20.35 9.95 6.02
N ARG A 65 19.30 10.79 5.94
CA ARG A 65 19.46 12.24 5.87
C ARG A 65 19.90 12.86 7.20
N ASP A 66 19.70 12.17 8.33
CA ASP A 66 20.12 12.70 9.65
C ASP A 66 21.64 12.83 9.74
N ILE A 67 22.39 11.93 9.09
CA ILE A 67 23.86 11.92 9.09
C ILE A 67 24.48 12.49 7.82
N ARG A 68 23.66 13.03 6.89
CA ARG A 68 24.15 13.51 5.59
C ARG A 68 25.12 14.68 5.73
N ALA A 69 24.85 15.63 6.64
CA ALA A 69 25.71 16.77 6.88
C ALA A 69 27.09 16.34 7.41
N GLU A 70 27.11 15.47 8.43
CA GLU A 70 28.36 14.92 9.00
C GLU A 70 29.21 14.23 7.94
N ARG A 71 28.59 13.36 7.10
CA ARG A 71 29.30 12.67 6.02
C ARG A 71 29.86 13.65 4.97
N THR A 72 29.12 14.73 4.67
CA THR A 72 29.59 15.79 3.77
C THR A 72 30.82 16.50 4.31
N GLU A 73 30.84 16.83 5.60
CA GLU A 73 32.01 17.41 6.28
C GLU A 73 33.22 16.48 6.21
N GLN A 74 33.00 15.18 6.36
CA GLN A 74 34.03 14.13 6.22
C GLN A 74 34.41 13.82 4.77
N LYS A 75 33.84 14.52 3.77
CA LYS A 75 34.02 14.27 2.32
C LYS A 75 33.68 12.83 1.90
N LEU A 76 32.72 12.22 2.59
CA LEU A 76 32.19 10.89 2.28
C LEU A 76 30.92 10.99 1.43
N GLU A 77 30.68 9.98 0.59
CA GLU A 77 29.40 9.79 -0.08
C GLU A 77 28.27 9.69 0.95
N PRO A 78 27.03 10.17 0.65
CA PRO A 78 25.87 9.84 1.48
C PRO A 78 25.79 8.34 1.75
N LEU A 79 25.38 7.93 2.95
CA LEU A 79 25.24 6.50 3.28
C LEU A 79 24.11 5.88 2.47
N LYS A 80 24.42 5.62 1.20
CA LYS A 80 23.48 4.98 0.28
C LYS A 80 23.19 3.57 0.72
N ASN A 81 21.92 3.24 0.72
CA ASN A 81 21.40 1.92 1.07
C ASN A 81 20.11 1.66 0.32
N MET A 82 19.64 0.43 0.34
CA MET A 82 18.44 0.03 -0.36
C MET A 82 17.31 -0.31 0.59
N MET A 83 16.12 0.13 0.24
CA MET A 83 14.89 -0.46 0.73
C MET A 83 14.48 -1.58 -0.23
N LEU A 84 14.23 -2.77 0.29
CA LEU A 84 13.68 -3.90 -0.46
C LEU A 84 12.28 -4.21 0.03
N ARG A 85 11.32 -4.36 -0.90
CA ARG A 85 9.91 -4.67 -0.61
C ARG A 85 9.55 -6.03 -1.19
N CYS A 86 9.08 -6.94 -0.36
CA CYS A 86 8.63 -8.25 -0.79
C CYS A 86 7.25 -8.19 -1.48
N ARG A 87 6.96 -9.14 -2.38
CA ARG A 87 5.65 -9.35 -2.96
C ARG A 87 4.91 -10.42 -2.17
N LEU A 88 3.74 -10.06 -1.64
CA LEU A 88 2.90 -10.89 -0.81
C LEU A 88 1.42 -10.60 -1.12
N PRO A 89 0.84 -11.21 -2.14
CA PRO A 89 -0.59 -11.04 -2.41
C PRO A 89 -1.41 -11.40 -1.17
N GLY A 90 -2.32 -10.49 -0.74
CA GLY A 90 -3.12 -10.67 0.47
C GLY A 90 -2.33 -10.72 1.79
N GLY A 91 -1.01 -10.55 1.78
CA GLY A 91 -0.19 -10.38 2.98
C GLY A 91 0.08 -11.64 3.81
N ILE A 92 -0.14 -12.85 3.29
CA ILE A 92 0.03 -14.09 4.07
C ILE A 92 1.48 -14.56 4.09
N ILE A 93 1.99 -14.88 5.28
CA ILE A 93 3.35 -15.38 5.54
C ILE A 93 3.26 -16.56 6.53
N THR A 94 4.02 -17.61 6.27
CA THR A 94 4.18 -18.71 7.24
C THR A 94 5.13 -18.31 8.38
N PRO A 95 5.02 -18.92 9.57
CA PRO A 95 5.99 -18.72 10.66
C PRO A 95 7.44 -19.03 10.26
N LYS A 96 7.65 -20.04 9.42
CA LYS A 96 8.98 -20.38 8.88
C LYS A 96 9.55 -19.25 8.02
N GLN A 97 8.72 -18.67 7.14
CA GLN A 97 9.12 -17.50 6.34
C GLN A 97 9.44 -16.30 7.25
N TRP A 98 8.60 -16.06 8.27
CA TRP A 98 8.84 -14.98 9.24
C TRP A 98 10.19 -15.10 9.94
N LEU A 99 10.55 -16.29 10.42
CA LEU A 99 11.84 -16.53 11.08
C LEU A 99 13.03 -16.24 10.16
N GLY A 100 12.92 -16.57 8.87
CA GLY A 100 13.95 -16.22 7.88
C GLY A 100 14.03 -14.72 7.61
N ILE A 101 12.87 -14.06 7.48
CA ILE A 101 12.76 -12.61 7.29
C ILE A 101 13.37 -11.86 8.49
N ASP A 102 13.02 -12.29 9.71
CA ASP A 102 13.50 -11.69 10.95
C ASP A 102 15.02 -11.84 11.13
N LYS A 103 15.55 -13.04 10.81
CA LYS A 103 16.98 -13.31 10.85
C LYS A 103 17.73 -12.38 9.87
N PHE A 104 17.31 -12.34 8.60
CA PHE A 104 17.96 -11.50 7.61
C PHE A 104 17.94 -10.01 8.01
N ALA A 105 16.80 -9.52 8.51
CA ALA A 105 16.69 -8.14 8.97
C ALA A 105 17.69 -7.80 10.08
N GLY A 106 17.88 -8.72 11.03
CA GLY A 106 18.81 -8.52 12.14
C GLY A 106 20.29 -8.61 11.77
N GLU A 107 20.64 -9.47 10.83
CA GLU A 107 22.04 -9.79 10.49
C GLU A 107 22.57 -8.96 9.29
N ASN A 108 21.72 -8.56 8.35
CA ASN A 108 22.12 -8.03 7.04
C ASN A 108 21.54 -6.66 6.70
N THR A 109 21.00 -5.93 7.68
CA THR A 109 20.53 -4.56 7.47
C THR A 109 21.07 -3.61 8.51
N ILE A 110 21.34 -2.35 8.11
CA ILE A 110 21.86 -1.31 9.02
C ILE A 110 20.92 -1.08 10.21
N TYR A 111 19.61 -1.17 9.98
CA TYR A 111 18.62 -0.78 10.98
C TYR A 111 18.06 -1.96 11.80
N GLY A 112 18.35 -3.20 11.45
CA GLY A 112 17.89 -4.39 12.15
C GLY A 112 16.37 -4.55 12.26
N SER A 113 15.60 -3.73 11.54
CA SER A 113 14.15 -3.63 11.67
C SER A 113 13.40 -4.20 10.46
N ILE A 114 12.15 -4.61 10.71
CA ILE A 114 11.18 -4.96 9.66
C ILE A 114 10.10 -3.88 9.67
N ARG A 115 9.67 -3.43 8.49
CA ARG A 115 8.55 -2.50 8.41
C ARG A 115 7.38 -3.10 7.63
N LEU A 116 6.26 -3.26 8.31
CA LEU A 116 4.98 -3.63 7.70
C LEU A 116 4.42 -2.42 6.94
N THR A 117 3.80 -2.65 5.80
CA THR A 117 3.34 -1.55 4.93
C THR A 117 1.83 -1.57 4.75
N ASN A 118 1.26 -0.43 4.36
CA ASN A 118 -0.15 -0.33 3.99
C ASN A 118 -0.49 -0.99 2.62
N ARG A 119 0.41 -1.83 2.10
CA ARG A 119 0.17 -2.71 0.94
C ARG A 119 0.36 -4.18 1.30
N GLN A 120 0.12 -4.54 2.57
CA GLN A 120 0.15 -5.92 3.07
C GLN A 120 1.45 -6.65 2.72
N THR A 121 2.56 -5.95 2.87
CA THR A 121 3.89 -6.53 2.67
C THR A 121 4.86 -5.93 3.66
N PHE A 122 6.06 -6.48 3.73
CA PHE A 122 7.12 -5.93 4.55
C PHE A 122 8.22 -5.27 3.70
N GLN A 123 9.01 -4.46 4.36
CA GLN A 123 10.20 -3.82 3.81
C GLN A 123 11.38 -4.06 4.72
N TYR A 124 12.52 -4.37 4.10
CA TYR A 124 13.82 -4.12 4.70
C TYR A 124 14.27 -2.70 4.37
N HIS A 125 14.88 -2.03 5.33
CA HIS A 125 15.57 -0.77 5.14
C HIS A 125 17.04 -0.93 5.52
N GLY A 126 17.95 -0.28 4.79
CA GLY A 126 19.36 -0.31 5.13
C GLY A 126 20.12 -1.54 4.61
N ILE A 127 19.74 -2.11 3.46
CA ILE A 127 20.55 -3.12 2.79
C ILE A 127 21.65 -2.41 1.98
N LEU A 128 22.92 -2.80 2.16
CA LEU A 128 24.00 -2.28 1.35
C LEU A 128 23.97 -2.89 -0.06
N LYS A 129 24.52 -2.18 -1.04
CA LYS A 129 24.60 -2.65 -2.45
C LYS A 129 25.27 -4.01 -2.56
N THR A 130 26.31 -4.26 -1.77
CA THR A 130 27.04 -5.54 -1.67
C THR A 130 26.17 -6.71 -1.25
N ASP A 131 25.14 -6.47 -0.46
CA ASP A 131 24.30 -7.50 0.16
C ASP A 131 23.00 -7.76 -0.61
N LEU A 132 22.75 -6.97 -1.69
CA LEU A 132 21.50 -7.06 -2.45
C LEU A 132 21.24 -8.43 -3.06
N LYS A 133 22.28 -9.03 -3.67
CA LYS A 133 22.14 -10.35 -4.27
C LYS A 133 21.80 -11.40 -3.22
N GLN A 134 22.46 -11.36 -2.06
CA GLN A 134 22.14 -12.23 -0.92
C GLN A 134 20.70 -12.01 -0.44
N ALA A 135 20.24 -10.75 -0.36
CA ALA A 135 18.86 -10.45 0.07
C ALA A 135 17.82 -11.11 -0.84
N HIS A 136 18.01 -11.05 -2.16
CA HIS A 136 17.09 -11.70 -3.10
C HIS A 136 17.17 -13.24 -3.01
N GLN A 137 18.37 -13.80 -2.86
CA GLN A 137 18.56 -15.24 -2.71
C GLN A 137 17.93 -15.78 -1.41
N GLU A 138 18.04 -15.04 -0.29
CA GLU A 138 17.37 -15.43 0.96
C GLU A 138 15.84 -15.37 0.84
N LEU A 139 15.27 -14.33 0.17
CA LEU A 139 13.85 -14.32 -0.14
C LEU A 139 13.44 -15.52 -1.00
N HIS A 140 14.23 -15.84 -2.03
CA HIS A 140 13.96 -16.99 -2.90
C HIS A 140 13.95 -18.32 -2.14
N LYS A 141 14.91 -18.56 -1.23
CA LYS A 141 14.93 -19.76 -0.36
C LYS A 141 13.68 -19.89 0.52
N LEU A 142 13.03 -18.76 0.82
CA LEU A 142 11.76 -18.72 1.56
C LEU A 142 10.54 -18.85 0.64
N GLY A 143 10.72 -19.03 -0.68
CA GLY A 143 9.65 -19.03 -1.66
C GLY A 143 9.02 -17.66 -1.89
N LEU A 144 9.78 -16.59 -1.67
CA LEU A 144 9.34 -15.20 -1.78
C LEU A 144 10.12 -14.47 -2.88
N ASP A 145 9.56 -13.37 -3.38
CA ASP A 145 10.21 -12.47 -4.33
C ASP A 145 9.85 -11.00 -4.06
N SER A 146 10.47 -10.09 -4.81
CA SER A 146 10.20 -8.66 -4.70
C SER A 146 9.80 -8.02 -6.04
N ILE A 147 9.68 -8.82 -7.12
CA ILE A 147 9.33 -8.29 -8.44
C ILE A 147 7.97 -7.58 -8.42
N ALA A 148 7.85 -6.50 -9.18
CA ALA A 148 6.61 -5.73 -9.37
C ALA A 148 6.02 -5.09 -8.09
N THR A 149 6.77 -4.98 -7.00
CA THR A 149 6.30 -4.26 -5.82
C THR A 149 6.51 -2.75 -5.91
N ALA A 150 7.23 -2.30 -6.92
CA ALA A 150 7.50 -0.89 -7.21
C ALA A 150 7.47 -0.61 -8.72
N SER A 151 7.63 0.66 -9.14
CA SER A 151 7.64 1.17 -10.54
C SER A 151 6.31 1.07 -11.32
N ASP A 152 6.38 0.97 -12.63
CA ASP A 152 5.28 1.16 -13.59
C ASP A 152 4.64 -0.19 -13.99
N VAL A 153 4.18 -0.91 -13.00
CA VAL A 153 3.54 -2.24 -13.08
C VAL A 153 2.36 -2.32 -12.11
N ASN A 154 1.59 -3.40 -12.18
CA ASN A 154 0.65 -3.75 -11.12
C ASN A 154 1.43 -4.09 -9.84
N ARG A 155 1.05 -3.46 -8.73
CA ARG A 155 1.70 -3.59 -7.43
C ARG A 155 1.17 -4.80 -6.66
N ASN A 156 1.72 -5.05 -5.46
CA ASN A 156 1.19 -6.06 -4.57
C ASN A 156 -0.34 -5.94 -4.47
N VAL A 157 -1.06 -7.02 -4.72
CA VAL A 157 -2.53 -7.05 -4.65
C VAL A 157 -2.95 -7.21 -3.20
N LEU A 158 -3.80 -6.31 -2.73
CA LEU A 158 -4.37 -6.38 -1.39
C LEU A 158 -5.57 -7.34 -1.36
N CYS A 159 -5.81 -7.91 -0.18
CA CYS A 159 -7.06 -8.64 0.12
C CYS A 159 -7.46 -8.38 1.57
N THR A 160 -8.74 -8.36 1.89
CA THR A 160 -9.22 -8.30 3.26
C THR A 160 -8.45 -9.29 4.15
N SER A 161 -7.84 -8.78 5.21
CA SER A 161 -6.99 -9.53 6.14
C SER A 161 -7.60 -9.65 7.54
N ASN A 162 -8.70 -8.99 7.79
CA ASN A 162 -9.44 -9.09 9.05
C ASN A 162 -9.72 -10.56 9.41
N PRO A 163 -9.89 -10.88 10.71
CA PRO A 163 -10.03 -12.25 11.15
C PRO A 163 -10.99 -13.08 10.32
N VAL A 164 -10.56 -14.28 9.95
CA VAL A 164 -11.33 -15.17 9.07
C VAL A 164 -12.63 -15.59 9.72
N GLN A 165 -13.75 -15.04 9.25
CA GLN A 165 -15.09 -15.29 9.75
C GLN A 165 -15.87 -16.32 8.90
N SER A 166 -15.35 -16.66 7.71
CA SER A 166 -16.01 -17.59 6.77
C SER A 166 -15.03 -18.13 5.73
N THR A 167 -15.44 -19.15 4.97
CA THR A 167 -14.68 -19.68 3.84
C THR A 167 -14.48 -18.66 2.71
N LEU A 168 -15.30 -17.61 2.67
CA LEU A 168 -15.19 -16.51 1.69
C LEU A 168 -13.84 -15.82 1.73
N HIS A 169 -13.19 -15.73 2.91
CA HIS A 169 -11.86 -15.14 3.05
C HIS A 169 -10.80 -15.93 2.27
N GLN A 170 -10.87 -17.26 2.30
CA GLN A 170 -9.95 -18.11 1.53
C GLN A 170 -10.20 -17.96 0.03
N GLU A 171 -11.47 -17.99 -0.40
CA GLU A 171 -11.84 -17.81 -1.81
C GLU A 171 -11.37 -16.46 -2.36
N ALA A 172 -11.59 -15.36 -1.60
CA ALA A 172 -11.15 -14.01 -2.00
C ALA A 172 -9.62 -13.90 -2.06
N TYR A 173 -8.90 -14.51 -1.10
CA TYR A 173 -7.44 -14.56 -1.11
C TYR A 173 -6.91 -15.28 -2.37
N GLU A 174 -7.48 -16.43 -2.72
CA GLU A 174 -7.08 -17.16 -3.93
C GLU A 174 -7.25 -16.30 -5.19
N TRP A 175 -8.34 -15.54 -5.29
CA TRP A 175 -8.51 -14.60 -6.39
C TRP A 175 -7.51 -13.46 -6.37
N ALA A 176 -7.19 -12.89 -5.21
CA ALA A 176 -6.14 -11.87 -5.09
C ALA A 176 -4.78 -12.41 -5.55
N ALA A 177 -4.45 -13.64 -5.19
CA ALA A 177 -3.23 -14.32 -5.62
C ALA A 177 -3.23 -14.58 -7.15
N ARG A 178 -4.34 -15.09 -7.70
CA ARG A 178 -4.50 -15.30 -9.17
C ARG A 178 -4.36 -13.98 -9.94
N ILE A 179 -5.03 -12.92 -9.51
CA ILE A 179 -4.90 -11.58 -10.13
C ILE A 179 -3.46 -11.09 -10.08
N SER A 180 -2.79 -11.25 -8.94
CA SER A 180 -1.38 -10.86 -8.78
C SER A 180 -0.47 -11.60 -9.76
N MET A 181 -0.65 -12.90 -9.90
CA MET A 181 0.13 -13.74 -10.80
C MET A 181 -0.17 -13.44 -12.28
N HIS A 182 -1.45 -13.24 -12.63
CA HIS A 182 -1.87 -12.94 -13.99
C HIS A 182 -1.28 -11.62 -14.52
N LEU A 183 -1.23 -10.58 -13.67
CA LEU A 183 -0.74 -9.23 -14.02
C LEU A 183 0.76 -9.03 -13.77
N LEU A 184 1.48 -10.07 -13.38
CA LEU A 184 2.90 -9.99 -13.08
C LEU A 184 3.73 -9.89 -14.37
N PRO A 185 4.80 -9.06 -14.43
CA PRO A 185 5.76 -9.06 -15.53
C PRO A 185 6.30 -10.47 -15.80
N ARG A 186 6.48 -10.81 -17.07
CA ARG A 186 7.01 -12.13 -17.51
C ARG A 186 8.50 -12.08 -17.90
N THR A 187 9.18 -11.01 -17.55
CA THR A 187 10.64 -10.88 -17.76
C THR A 187 11.42 -11.91 -16.96
N MET A 188 12.54 -12.36 -17.53
CA MET A 188 13.53 -13.18 -16.83
C MET A 188 14.53 -12.34 -16.02
N ALA A 189 14.53 -11.02 -16.18
CA ALA A 189 15.54 -10.13 -15.58
C ALA A 189 15.70 -10.33 -14.06
N TYR A 190 14.62 -10.59 -13.33
CA TYR A 190 14.70 -10.85 -11.89
C TYR A 190 15.52 -12.11 -11.56
N ALA A 191 15.27 -13.20 -12.27
CA ALA A 191 16.00 -14.45 -12.11
C ALA A 191 17.46 -14.29 -12.55
N ASP A 192 17.70 -13.69 -13.70
CA ASP A 192 19.04 -13.56 -14.30
C ASP A 192 19.97 -12.64 -13.50
N VAL A 193 19.42 -11.55 -12.95
CA VAL A 193 20.20 -10.58 -12.19
C VAL A 193 20.49 -11.07 -10.76
N TRP A 194 19.46 -11.59 -10.07
CA TRP A 194 19.55 -11.85 -8.64
C TRP A 194 19.76 -13.32 -8.28
N LEU A 195 19.26 -14.23 -9.11
CA LEU A 195 19.16 -15.66 -8.80
C LEU A 195 20.01 -16.53 -9.75
N ASP A 196 20.92 -15.94 -10.53
CA ASP A 196 21.78 -16.66 -11.49
C ASP A 196 21.00 -17.55 -12.48
N GLY A 197 19.82 -17.07 -12.92
CA GLY A 197 18.94 -17.78 -13.85
C GLY A 197 17.96 -18.76 -13.17
N GLU A 198 18.02 -18.91 -11.85
CA GLU A 198 17.08 -19.75 -11.12
C GLU A 198 15.69 -19.08 -11.05
N LYS A 199 14.67 -19.81 -11.48
CA LYS A 199 13.30 -19.28 -11.56
C LYS A 199 12.67 -19.17 -10.18
N VAL A 200 11.97 -18.05 -9.93
CA VAL A 200 11.21 -17.83 -8.70
C VAL A 200 9.88 -18.56 -8.79
N PHE A 201 9.61 -19.45 -7.84
CA PHE A 201 8.29 -20.00 -7.58
C PHE A 201 7.73 -19.30 -6.35
N THR A 202 6.85 -18.33 -6.56
CA THR A 202 6.19 -17.66 -5.45
C THR A 202 4.96 -18.43 -4.99
N THR A 203 4.67 -18.31 -3.69
CA THR A 203 3.56 -18.90 -2.96
C THR A 203 2.31 -19.12 -3.83
N GLU A 204 1.94 -20.37 -3.92
CA GLU A 204 1.01 -20.95 -4.81
C GLU A 204 -0.28 -20.17 -5.08
N PRO A 205 -0.57 -19.96 -6.33
CA PRO A 205 -1.84 -20.38 -6.87
C PRO A 205 -1.63 -21.53 -7.83
N THR A 206 -2.57 -22.38 -7.86
CA THR A 206 -2.75 -23.68 -8.52
C THR A 206 -2.28 -23.89 -9.96
N GLU A 207 -1.58 -22.93 -10.57
CA GLU A 207 -0.97 -23.08 -11.89
C GLU A 207 0.49 -22.57 -11.87
N PRO A 208 1.44 -23.43 -12.24
CA PRO A 208 2.84 -22.99 -12.33
C PRO A 208 2.98 -21.93 -13.43
N ARG A 209 3.43 -20.73 -13.01
CA ARG A 209 3.70 -19.59 -13.89
C ARG A 209 4.54 -19.91 -15.12
N ASN A 210 5.28 -21.01 -15.15
CA ASN A 210 6.51 -21.10 -15.91
C ASN A 210 6.86 -22.44 -16.53
N LYS A 211 5.93 -23.17 -17.08
CA LYS A 211 6.38 -24.23 -17.99
C LYS A 211 6.90 -23.71 -19.35
N GLU A 212 6.65 -22.45 -19.69
CA GLU A 212 6.82 -21.95 -21.05
C GLU A 212 7.48 -20.56 -21.25
N ILE A 213 8.12 -19.97 -20.24
CA ILE A 213 8.89 -18.75 -20.50
C ILE A 213 10.27 -19.19 -20.97
N VAL A 214 10.43 -19.25 -22.28
CA VAL A 214 11.72 -19.50 -22.95
C VAL A 214 12.38 -18.18 -23.33
N ASP A 215 11.57 -17.15 -23.64
CA ASP A 215 12.02 -15.82 -24.06
C ASP A 215 11.39 -14.73 -23.22
N ASP A 216 12.06 -13.57 -23.13
CA ASP A 216 11.52 -12.36 -22.53
C ASP A 216 10.35 -11.83 -23.37
N VAL A 217 9.15 -12.06 -22.91
CA VAL A 217 7.90 -11.62 -23.56
C VAL A 217 7.01 -10.97 -22.52
N GLU A 218 6.42 -9.84 -22.88
CA GLU A 218 5.46 -9.13 -22.03
C GLU A 218 4.09 -9.03 -22.71
N PRO A 219 3.29 -10.10 -22.74
CA PRO A 219 2.06 -10.15 -23.53
C PRO A 219 0.99 -9.18 -23.04
N ILE A 220 0.92 -8.91 -21.72
CA ILE A 220 -0.05 -7.97 -21.12
C ILE A 220 0.53 -6.57 -21.06
N LEU A 221 1.78 -6.42 -20.58
CA LEU A 221 2.37 -5.11 -20.28
C LEU A 221 3.08 -4.47 -21.48
N GLY A 222 3.58 -5.27 -22.42
CA GLY A 222 4.40 -4.80 -23.55
C GLY A 222 5.78 -4.31 -23.10
N LYS A 223 6.66 -3.98 -24.06
CA LYS A 223 8.07 -3.56 -23.81
C LYS A 223 8.23 -2.34 -22.91
N THR A 224 7.24 -1.44 -22.90
CA THR A 224 7.29 -0.19 -22.12
C THR A 224 6.46 -0.24 -20.85
N TYR A 225 5.94 -1.41 -20.49
CA TYR A 225 5.15 -1.62 -19.28
C TYR A 225 3.98 -0.61 -19.16
N LEU A 226 3.56 -0.25 -17.96
CA LEU A 226 2.50 0.73 -17.75
C LEU A 226 3.03 2.18 -17.80
N PRO A 227 2.19 3.17 -18.11
CA PRO A 227 2.59 4.58 -18.04
C PRO A 227 2.93 5.01 -16.60
N ARG A 228 2.35 4.37 -15.59
CA ARG A 228 2.55 4.67 -14.17
C ARG A 228 2.20 3.46 -13.31
N LYS A 229 2.61 3.49 -12.00
CA LYS A 229 2.21 2.49 -11.00
C LYS A 229 0.71 2.22 -11.05
N PHE A 230 0.33 0.96 -10.94
CA PHE A 230 -1.05 0.49 -10.89
C PHE A 230 -1.28 -0.30 -9.60
N LYS A 231 -2.40 -0.12 -8.94
CA LYS A 231 -2.71 -0.73 -7.65
C LYS A 231 -4.01 -1.49 -7.74
N THR A 232 -4.01 -2.73 -7.27
CA THR A 232 -5.20 -3.60 -7.24
C THR A 232 -5.48 -4.06 -5.82
N ALA A 233 -6.76 -4.21 -5.48
CA ALA A 233 -7.21 -4.73 -4.18
C ALA A 233 -8.49 -5.56 -4.35
N VAL A 234 -8.66 -6.53 -3.46
CA VAL A 234 -9.88 -7.32 -3.25
C VAL A 234 -10.39 -7.02 -1.84
N VAL A 235 -11.69 -6.81 -1.68
CA VAL A 235 -12.29 -6.51 -0.38
C VAL A 235 -13.52 -7.37 -0.14
N ILE A 236 -13.75 -7.75 1.11
CA ILE A 236 -14.91 -8.53 1.54
C ILE A 236 -15.79 -7.65 2.44
N PRO A 237 -16.95 -7.18 1.95
CA PRO A 237 -17.90 -6.48 2.82
C PRO A 237 -18.31 -7.35 4.04
N PRO A 238 -18.61 -6.74 5.19
CA PRO A 238 -18.82 -5.31 5.42
C PRO A 238 -17.55 -4.52 5.76
N ASP A 239 -16.36 -5.14 5.73
CA ASP A 239 -15.09 -4.49 6.06
C ASP A 239 -14.48 -3.79 4.85
N ASN A 240 -14.01 -2.54 5.05
CA ASN A 240 -13.16 -1.82 4.09
C ASN A 240 -11.74 -1.66 4.67
N ASP A 241 -11.13 -2.75 5.09
CA ASP A 241 -9.79 -2.76 5.70
C ASP A 241 -8.65 -2.44 4.72
N VAL A 242 -8.90 -2.56 3.41
CA VAL A 242 -7.92 -2.29 2.35
C VAL A 242 -8.02 -0.89 1.72
N ASP A 243 -8.94 -0.03 2.18
CA ASP A 243 -9.26 1.26 1.53
C ASP A 243 -9.51 1.07 0.02
N ILE A 244 -10.49 0.26 -0.34
CA ILE A 244 -10.74 -0.20 -1.72
C ILE A 244 -10.79 0.94 -2.72
N HIS A 245 -11.42 2.07 -2.39
CA HIS A 245 -11.57 3.25 -3.23
C HIS A 245 -10.26 4.00 -3.51
N SER A 246 -9.13 3.61 -2.88
CA SER A 246 -7.80 4.19 -3.11
C SER A 246 -7.00 3.49 -4.22
N ASN A 247 -7.54 2.46 -4.83
CA ASN A 247 -6.86 1.62 -5.79
C ASN A 247 -7.25 1.95 -7.25
N ASP A 248 -6.33 1.73 -8.20
CA ASP A 248 -6.62 1.90 -9.63
C ASP A 248 -7.65 0.89 -10.10
N LEU A 249 -7.68 -0.29 -9.46
CA LEU A 249 -8.63 -1.38 -9.69
C LEU A 249 -9.02 -2.02 -8.36
N GLY A 250 -10.30 -2.08 -8.07
CA GLY A 250 -10.88 -2.72 -6.89
C GLY A 250 -11.86 -3.81 -7.26
N PHE A 251 -11.86 -4.89 -6.51
CA PHE A 251 -12.81 -6.00 -6.60
C PHE A 251 -13.53 -6.13 -5.25
N VAL A 252 -14.83 -5.85 -5.23
CA VAL A 252 -15.68 -6.04 -4.05
C VAL A 252 -16.34 -7.39 -4.15
N ALA A 253 -16.02 -8.30 -3.23
CA ALA A 253 -16.54 -9.67 -3.24
C ALA A 253 -18.06 -9.69 -3.04
N ILE A 254 -18.76 -10.40 -3.91
CA ILE A 254 -20.18 -10.63 -3.83
C ILE A 254 -20.40 -12.13 -3.59
N ALA A 255 -21.09 -12.43 -2.49
CA ALA A 255 -21.40 -13.80 -2.12
C ALA A 255 -22.92 -14.07 -2.14
N GLU A 256 -23.30 -15.26 -2.58
CA GLU A 256 -24.65 -15.78 -2.50
C GLU A 256 -24.63 -17.13 -1.78
N ASN A 257 -25.47 -17.29 -0.78
CA ASN A 257 -25.51 -18.51 0.04
C ASN A 257 -24.14 -18.90 0.64
N GLY A 258 -23.34 -17.90 1.04
CA GLY A 258 -22.03 -18.08 1.65
C GLY A 258 -20.89 -18.46 0.67
N LYS A 259 -21.12 -18.42 -0.64
CA LYS A 259 -20.14 -18.69 -1.68
C LYS A 259 -19.88 -17.46 -2.52
N LEU A 260 -18.64 -17.24 -2.89
CA LEU A 260 -18.25 -16.18 -3.82
C LEU A 260 -18.83 -16.47 -5.20
N VAL A 261 -19.58 -15.51 -5.76
CA VAL A 261 -20.19 -15.64 -7.12
C VAL A 261 -19.57 -14.69 -8.14
N GLY A 262 -18.85 -13.67 -7.70
CA GLY A 262 -18.20 -12.69 -8.57
C GLY A 262 -17.79 -11.44 -7.79
N PHE A 263 -17.50 -10.38 -8.53
CA PHE A 263 -17.05 -9.12 -7.96
C PHE A 263 -17.74 -7.92 -8.59
N ASN A 264 -18.07 -6.92 -7.77
CA ASN A 264 -18.24 -5.58 -8.31
C ASN A 264 -16.85 -4.98 -8.58
N VAL A 265 -16.68 -4.35 -9.73
CA VAL A 265 -15.43 -3.80 -10.22
C VAL A 265 -15.41 -2.28 -10.06
N LEU A 266 -14.41 -1.78 -9.37
CA LEU A 266 -14.16 -0.37 -9.11
C LEU A 266 -12.89 0.07 -9.84
N VAL A 267 -12.90 1.24 -10.52
CA VAL A 267 -11.76 1.69 -11.33
C VAL A 267 -11.44 3.17 -11.07
N GLY A 268 -10.16 3.52 -11.03
CA GLY A 268 -9.70 4.91 -11.08
C GLY A 268 -9.43 5.59 -9.73
N GLY A 269 -9.30 4.84 -8.64
CA GLY A 269 -8.90 5.39 -7.34
C GLY A 269 -7.41 5.79 -7.27
N GLY A 270 -7.09 6.75 -6.41
CA GLY A 270 -5.71 7.14 -6.16
C GLY A 270 -5.56 8.43 -5.37
N LEU A 271 -4.63 8.45 -4.41
CA LEU A 271 -4.55 9.46 -3.35
C LEU A 271 -3.41 10.48 -3.51
N SER A 272 -2.58 10.37 -4.54
CA SER A 272 -1.44 11.28 -4.72
C SER A 272 -1.85 12.58 -5.41
N SER A 273 -1.20 13.67 -5.01
CA SER A 273 -1.22 14.96 -5.70
C SER A 273 0.19 15.55 -5.74
N GLU A 274 0.35 16.76 -6.20
CA GLU A 274 1.57 17.59 -6.13
C GLU A 274 1.23 18.96 -5.57
N HIS A 275 2.03 19.45 -4.64
CA HIS A 275 1.84 20.80 -4.11
C HIS A 275 1.91 21.85 -5.24
N GLY A 276 0.88 22.71 -5.31
CA GLY A 276 0.81 23.79 -6.29
C GLY A 276 0.48 23.36 -7.73
N ASN A 277 0.27 22.08 -7.97
CA ASN A 277 -0.12 21.58 -9.29
C ASN A 277 -1.60 21.19 -9.32
N THR A 278 -2.44 22.11 -9.70
CA THR A 278 -3.91 21.94 -9.74
C THR A 278 -4.38 20.90 -10.76
N LYS A 279 -3.52 20.44 -11.67
CA LYS A 279 -3.82 19.33 -12.58
C LYS A 279 -3.74 17.96 -11.89
N THR A 280 -3.24 17.92 -10.65
CA THR A 280 -3.12 16.67 -9.88
C THR A 280 -4.01 16.72 -8.64
N TYR A 281 -4.77 15.67 -8.41
CA TYR A 281 -5.74 15.56 -7.31
C TYR A 281 -5.92 14.10 -6.90
N PRO A 282 -6.29 13.82 -5.64
CA PRO A 282 -6.75 12.49 -5.23
C PRO A 282 -8.15 12.22 -5.78
N ASN A 283 -8.49 10.95 -5.98
CA ASN A 283 -9.83 10.55 -6.40
C ASN A 283 -10.19 9.19 -5.81
N THR A 284 -11.45 9.00 -5.45
CA THR A 284 -12.03 7.68 -5.17
C THR A 284 -12.39 6.98 -6.48
N SER A 285 -12.43 5.65 -6.46
CA SER A 285 -12.76 4.85 -7.64
C SER A 285 -14.24 4.99 -8.06
N TYR A 286 -14.49 4.78 -9.35
CA TYR A 286 -15.82 4.71 -9.95
C TYR A 286 -16.30 3.26 -10.03
N GLU A 287 -17.60 3.02 -9.81
CA GLU A 287 -18.23 1.71 -9.99
C GLU A 287 -18.46 1.41 -11.46
N PHE A 288 -17.91 0.31 -11.96
CA PHE A 288 -18.09 -0.11 -13.36
C PHE A 288 -19.25 -1.11 -13.51
N GLY A 289 -19.39 -2.05 -12.61
CA GLY A 289 -20.42 -3.06 -12.63
C GLY A 289 -19.95 -4.37 -12.01
N PHE A 290 -20.79 -5.39 -12.08
CA PHE A 290 -20.50 -6.72 -11.58
C PHE A 290 -19.96 -7.63 -12.71
N VAL A 291 -19.03 -8.52 -12.36
CA VAL A 291 -18.53 -9.60 -13.21
C VAL A 291 -18.61 -10.95 -12.49
N PRO A 292 -19.10 -12.03 -13.14
CA PRO A 292 -18.98 -13.39 -12.65
C PRO A 292 -17.53 -13.83 -12.48
N LEU A 293 -17.28 -14.85 -11.64
CA LEU A 293 -15.92 -15.31 -11.30
C LEU A 293 -15.07 -15.64 -12.53
N GLU A 294 -15.64 -16.30 -13.52
CA GLU A 294 -14.92 -16.73 -14.74
C GLU A 294 -14.36 -15.57 -15.56
N TYR A 295 -14.91 -14.35 -15.42
CA TYR A 295 -14.44 -13.15 -16.11
C TYR A 295 -13.55 -12.24 -15.27
N THR A 296 -13.22 -12.62 -14.03
CA THR A 296 -12.43 -11.78 -13.11
C THR A 296 -11.05 -11.43 -13.68
N LEU A 297 -10.32 -12.41 -14.22
CA LEU A 297 -9.00 -12.16 -14.82
C LEU A 297 -9.11 -11.37 -16.12
N ASN A 298 -10.13 -11.63 -16.93
CA ASN A 298 -10.41 -10.87 -18.15
C ASN A 298 -10.68 -9.38 -17.82
N ALA A 299 -11.45 -9.10 -16.77
CA ALA A 299 -11.70 -7.75 -16.30
C ALA A 299 -10.41 -7.06 -15.82
N ALA A 300 -9.58 -7.77 -15.05
CA ALA A 300 -8.30 -7.25 -14.58
C ALA A 300 -7.36 -6.89 -15.75
N GLU A 301 -7.21 -7.80 -16.71
CA GLU A 301 -6.39 -7.59 -17.90
C GLU A 301 -6.95 -6.48 -18.79
N ALA A 302 -8.27 -6.43 -19.00
CA ALA A 302 -8.92 -5.42 -19.82
C ALA A 302 -8.69 -4.00 -19.26
N VAL A 303 -8.84 -3.80 -17.94
CA VAL A 303 -8.59 -2.49 -17.31
C VAL A 303 -7.10 -2.12 -17.41
N VAL A 304 -6.18 -3.05 -17.09
CA VAL A 304 -4.74 -2.82 -17.14
C VAL A 304 -4.27 -2.52 -18.57
N SER A 305 -4.70 -3.29 -19.56
CA SER A 305 -4.31 -3.09 -20.96
C SER A 305 -4.92 -1.82 -21.56
N THR A 306 -6.13 -1.43 -21.16
CA THR A 306 -6.72 -0.13 -21.55
C THR A 306 -5.88 1.03 -20.96
N GLN A 307 -5.52 0.95 -19.69
CA GLN A 307 -4.63 1.96 -19.07
C GLN A 307 -3.24 1.97 -19.69
N ARG A 308 -2.67 0.82 -20.07
CA ARG A 308 -1.40 0.71 -20.80
C ARG A 308 -1.43 1.49 -22.10
N ASP A 309 -2.51 1.34 -22.89
CA ASP A 309 -2.60 1.91 -24.23
C ASP A 309 -3.12 3.34 -24.22
N TRP A 310 -4.02 3.71 -23.29
CA TRP A 310 -4.67 5.02 -23.24
C TRP A 310 -4.04 5.96 -22.22
N GLY A 311 -3.22 5.49 -21.30
CA GLY A 311 -2.59 6.32 -20.28
C GLY A 311 -1.57 7.30 -20.87
N ASN A 312 -1.41 8.45 -20.21
CA ASN A 312 -0.46 9.48 -20.62
C ASN A 312 0.99 9.02 -20.40
N ARG A 313 1.78 8.90 -21.48
CA ARG A 313 3.18 8.51 -21.45
C ARG A 313 4.16 9.68 -21.60
N SER A 314 3.64 10.88 -21.87
CA SER A 314 4.43 12.11 -22.00
C SER A 314 4.55 12.84 -20.67
N ASP A 315 3.46 12.95 -19.90
CA ASP A 315 3.44 13.58 -18.58
C ASP A 315 3.19 12.53 -17.47
N ARG A 316 4.23 12.15 -16.77
CA ARG A 316 4.16 11.18 -15.67
C ARG A 316 3.33 11.65 -14.47
N LYS A 317 3.07 12.95 -14.32
CA LYS A 317 2.24 13.52 -13.25
C LYS A 317 0.77 13.26 -13.53
N ALA A 318 0.37 13.25 -14.80
CA ALA A 318 -0.98 12.97 -15.30
C ALA A 318 -1.16 11.55 -15.86
N ALA A 319 -0.32 10.58 -15.48
CA ALA A 319 -0.26 9.23 -16.06
C ALA A 319 -1.04 8.16 -15.27
N ARG A 320 -1.69 8.50 -14.14
CA ARG A 320 -2.51 7.56 -13.36
C ARG A 320 -3.88 7.32 -13.99
N THR A 321 -4.46 6.17 -13.73
CA THR A 321 -5.75 5.72 -14.29
C THR A 321 -6.86 6.77 -14.14
N ARG A 322 -6.98 7.43 -12.98
CA ARG A 322 -7.99 8.48 -12.77
C ARG A 322 -7.90 9.65 -13.75
N TYR A 323 -6.70 10.01 -14.18
CA TYR A 323 -6.51 11.09 -15.17
C TYR A 323 -6.85 10.63 -16.58
N THR A 324 -6.65 9.35 -16.90
CA THR A 324 -7.13 8.74 -18.15
C THR A 324 -8.65 8.77 -18.21
N LEU A 325 -9.32 8.31 -17.13
CA LEU A 325 -10.78 8.35 -17.00
C LEU A 325 -11.35 9.76 -17.14
N GLN A 326 -10.74 10.74 -16.48
CA GLN A 326 -11.17 12.13 -16.58
C GLN A 326 -11.04 12.66 -18.01
N ARG A 327 -9.95 12.32 -18.70
CA ARG A 327 -9.68 12.80 -20.06
C ARG A 327 -10.61 12.21 -21.12
N VAL A 328 -10.87 10.90 -21.03
CA VAL A 328 -11.70 10.20 -22.05
C VAL A 328 -13.17 10.09 -21.66
N GLY A 329 -13.50 10.25 -20.39
CA GLY A 329 -14.82 9.97 -19.84
C GLY A 329 -14.90 8.53 -19.26
N VAL A 330 -15.62 8.38 -18.13
CA VAL A 330 -15.77 7.11 -17.43
C VAL A 330 -16.47 6.07 -18.32
N ASP A 331 -17.55 6.45 -18.98
CA ASP A 331 -18.34 5.56 -19.83
C ASP A 331 -17.52 5.07 -21.03
N VAL A 332 -16.76 5.96 -21.67
CA VAL A 332 -15.89 5.62 -22.81
C VAL A 332 -14.80 4.64 -22.42
N PHE A 333 -14.19 4.84 -21.24
CA PHE A 333 -13.19 3.90 -20.71
C PHE A 333 -13.82 2.55 -20.40
N LYS A 334 -15.02 2.55 -19.81
CA LYS A 334 -15.78 1.33 -19.50
C LYS A 334 -16.15 0.56 -20.77
N GLU A 335 -16.65 1.22 -21.82
CA GLU A 335 -16.94 0.61 -23.12
C GLU A 335 -15.72 -0.11 -23.71
N GLU A 336 -14.53 0.49 -23.64
CA GLU A 336 -13.30 -0.15 -24.12
C GLU A 336 -12.88 -1.34 -23.25
N VAL A 337 -13.06 -1.25 -21.93
CA VAL A 337 -12.81 -2.38 -21.02
C VAL A 337 -13.76 -3.54 -21.36
N GLU A 338 -15.05 -3.29 -21.54
CA GLU A 338 -16.03 -4.31 -21.95
C GLU A 338 -15.67 -4.96 -23.30
N ARG A 339 -15.26 -4.15 -24.27
CA ARG A 339 -14.81 -4.65 -25.58
C ARG A 339 -13.61 -5.60 -25.46
N ARG A 340 -12.63 -5.27 -24.58
CA ARG A 340 -11.44 -6.12 -24.35
C ARG A 340 -11.77 -7.35 -23.52
N MET A 341 -12.66 -7.22 -22.55
CA MET A 341 -13.12 -8.31 -21.70
C MET A 341 -13.98 -9.33 -22.45
N GLY A 342 -14.67 -8.89 -23.52
CA GLY A 342 -15.53 -9.74 -24.36
C GLY A 342 -16.96 -9.88 -23.85
N ILE A 343 -17.29 -9.27 -22.71
CA ILE A 343 -18.64 -9.18 -22.14
C ILE A 343 -18.90 -7.76 -21.62
N LYS A 344 -20.18 -7.44 -21.37
CA LYS A 344 -20.58 -6.23 -20.65
C LYS A 344 -20.62 -6.47 -19.15
N PHE A 345 -20.36 -5.42 -18.39
CA PHE A 345 -20.62 -5.46 -16.96
C PHE A 345 -22.12 -5.61 -16.69
N GLU A 346 -22.46 -6.47 -15.73
CA GLU A 346 -23.80 -6.50 -15.15
C GLU A 346 -23.97 -5.27 -14.22
N PRO A 347 -25.22 -4.92 -13.84
CA PRO A 347 -25.46 -3.90 -12.83
C PRO A 347 -24.71 -4.21 -11.53
N ILE A 348 -24.26 -3.17 -10.81
CA ILE A 348 -23.67 -3.28 -9.47
C ILE A 348 -24.61 -4.08 -8.58
N ARG A 349 -24.10 -5.09 -7.89
CA ARG A 349 -24.83 -5.82 -6.86
C ARG A 349 -24.71 -5.11 -5.52
N PRO A 350 -25.76 -5.10 -4.69
CA PRO A 350 -25.75 -4.38 -3.42
C PRO A 350 -24.62 -4.86 -2.51
N TYR A 351 -23.93 -3.91 -1.87
CA TYR A 351 -22.95 -4.13 -0.81
C TYR A 351 -22.91 -2.90 0.10
N GLU A 352 -22.40 -3.07 1.31
CA GLU A 352 -22.25 -2.00 2.27
C GLU A 352 -20.97 -2.18 3.07
N PHE A 353 -20.29 -1.07 3.39
CA PHE A 353 -19.17 -1.03 4.32
C PHE A 353 -19.64 -0.38 5.62
N THR A 354 -19.54 -1.13 6.73
CA THR A 354 -19.90 -0.67 8.07
C THR A 354 -18.70 -0.57 9.00
N HIS A 355 -17.57 -1.13 8.59
CA HIS A 355 -16.32 -1.08 9.34
C HIS A 355 -15.14 -0.76 8.43
N ARG A 356 -14.18 -0.02 8.99
CA ARG A 356 -12.90 0.29 8.33
C ARG A 356 -11.77 0.14 9.35
N GLY A 357 -10.63 -0.37 8.89
CA GLY A 357 -9.49 -0.64 9.75
C GLY A 357 -9.41 -2.12 10.12
N ASP A 358 -8.66 -2.40 11.16
CA ASP A 358 -8.41 -3.76 11.62
C ASP A 358 -9.20 -4.04 12.91
N HIS A 359 -9.65 -5.28 13.09
CA HIS A 359 -10.23 -5.74 14.35
C HIS A 359 -9.10 -6.11 15.31
N ILE A 360 -8.64 -5.16 16.14
CA ILE A 360 -7.53 -5.35 17.08
C ILE A 360 -7.95 -6.31 18.22
N GLY A 361 -7.01 -7.16 18.64
CA GLY A 361 -7.22 -8.13 19.70
C GLY A 361 -7.61 -9.52 19.20
N TRP A 362 -8.20 -10.33 20.11
CA TRP A 362 -8.58 -11.70 19.83
C TRP A 362 -9.98 -11.83 19.24
N VAL A 363 -10.08 -12.51 18.11
CA VAL A 363 -11.36 -12.86 17.46
C VAL A 363 -11.36 -14.36 17.16
N GLN A 364 -12.45 -15.06 17.48
CA GLN A 364 -12.61 -16.46 17.11
C GLN A 364 -13.07 -16.58 15.65
N GLY A 365 -12.38 -17.39 14.87
CA GLY A 365 -12.74 -17.70 13.48
C GLY A 365 -13.86 -18.73 13.39
N HIS A 366 -14.40 -18.91 12.19
CA HIS A 366 -15.53 -19.81 11.91
C HIS A 366 -15.22 -21.30 12.13
N GLU A 367 -13.93 -21.70 12.10
CA GLU A 367 -13.48 -23.08 12.35
C GLU A 367 -13.08 -23.34 13.80
N GLY A 368 -13.33 -22.39 14.71
CA GLY A 368 -13.01 -22.49 16.14
C GLY A 368 -11.59 -22.08 16.51
N ASN A 369 -10.67 -21.91 15.56
CA ASN A 369 -9.36 -21.32 15.77
C ASN A 369 -9.49 -19.83 16.13
N TRP A 370 -8.46 -19.28 16.76
CA TRP A 370 -8.41 -17.88 17.14
C TRP A 370 -7.49 -17.06 16.21
N HIS A 371 -7.77 -15.79 16.12
CA HIS A 371 -6.95 -14.81 15.42
C HIS A 371 -6.63 -13.66 16.37
N LEU A 372 -5.35 -13.30 16.47
CA LEU A 372 -4.90 -12.15 17.25
C LEU A 372 -4.39 -11.07 16.31
N THR A 373 -5.09 -9.96 16.24
CA THR A 373 -4.59 -8.79 15.52
C THR A 373 -3.80 -7.90 16.48
N LEU A 374 -2.54 -7.69 16.16
CA LEU A 374 -1.60 -6.87 16.92
C LEU A 374 -1.44 -5.51 16.26
N PHE A 375 -1.66 -4.44 17.02
CA PHE A 375 -1.32 -3.09 16.58
C PHE A 375 0.21 -2.93 16.55
N ILE A 376 0.74 -2.55 15.39
CA ILE A 376 2.17 -2.28 15.18
C ILE A 376 2.32 -0.81 14.78
N GLU A 377 2.71 0.01 15.74
CA GLU A 377 2.80 1.46 15.55
C GLU A 377 3.62 1.81 14.30
N ASN A 378 2.95 2.44 13.33
CA ASN A 378 3.49 2.77 11.99
C ASN A 378 4.13 1.58 11.25
N GLY A 379 3.79 0.34 11.63
CA GLY A 379 4.31 -0.87 11.05
C GLY A 379 5.77 -1.20 11.39
N ARG A 380 6.41 -0.47 12.30
CA ARG A 380 7.84 -0.65 12.62
C ARG A 380 8.03 -1.72 13.68
N LEU A 381 8.59 -2.86 13.30
CA LEU A 381 9.02 -3.92 14.21
C LEU A 381 10.52 -3.80 14.48
N LEU A 382 10.84 -3.46 15.71
CA LEU A 382 12.17 -3.35 16.28
C LEU A 382 12.07 -3.70 17.77
N ASP A 383 13.16 -4.09 18.39
CA ASP A 383 13.25 -4.24 19.84
C ASP A 383 13.60 -2.89 20.47
N TYR A 384 12.64 -2.32 21.19
CA TYR A 384 12.83 -1.10 21.98
C TYR A 384 13.14 -1.45 23.43
N PRO A 385 13.82 -0.57 24.18
CA PRO A 385 14.02 -0.76 25.62
C PRO A 385 12.67 -1.01 26.33
N GLY A 386 12.57 -2.15 27.03
CA GLY A 386 11.34 -2.57 27.71
C GLY A 386 10.18 -3.05 26.83
N ARG A 387 10.32 -2.99 25.51
CA ARG A 387 9.32 -3.44 24.55
C ARG A 387 9.98 -4.17 23.37
N PRO A 388 10.43 -5.42 23.53
CA PRO A 388 11.13 -6.18 22.49
C PRO A 388 10.16 -6.78 21.49
N LEU A 389 9.48 -5.92 20.70
CA LEU A 389 8.37 -6.28 19.82
C LEU A 389 8.77 -7.31 18.76
N LYS A 390 9.92 -7.10 18.12
CA LYS A 390 10.45 -7.98 17.05
C LYS A 390 10.77 -9.36 17.61
N THR A 391 11.38 -9.42 18.81
CA THR A 391 11.63 -10.66 19.54
C THR A 391 10.33 -11.37 19.91
N GLY A 392 9.30 -10.63 20.36
CA GLY A 392 7.99 -11.19 20.68
C GLY A 392 7.36 -11.94 19.50
N ILE A 393 7.36 -11.35 18.30
CA ILE A 393 6.86 -12.03 17.10
C ILE A 393 7.72 -13.25 16.75
N ARG A 394 9.03 -13.19 16.93
CA ARG A 394 9.94 -14.34 16.74
C ARG A 394 9.58 -15.50 17.68
N GLU A 395 9.33 -15.23 18.95
CA GLU A 395 8.95 -16.26 19.92
C GLU A 395 7.58 -16.87 19.58
N ILE A 396 6.60 -16.06 19.16
CA ILE A 396 5.32 -16.56 18.64
C ILE A 396 5.57 -17.45 17.41
N ALA A 397 6.39 -17.03 16.45
CA ALA A 397 6.65 -17.78 15.23
C ALA A 397 7.29 -19.16 15.47
N LYS A 398 8.03 -19.34 16.56
CA LYS A 398 8.63 -20.64 16.93
C LYS A 398 7.61 -21.70 17.33
N ILE A 399 6.45 -21.30 17.83
CA ILE A 399 5.43 -22.22 18.38
C ILE A 399 4.13 -22.23 17.59
N HIS A 400 3.91 -21.21 16.73
CA HIS A 400 2.67 -21.02 16.01
C HIS A 400 2.59 -21.93 14.77
N PRO A 401 1.58 -22.82 14.67
CA PRO A 401 1.44 -23.71 13.51
C PRO A 401 0.63 -23.10 12.36
N GLY A 402 -0.07 -21.99 12.58
CA GLY A 402 -0.90 -21.30 11.59
C GLY A 402 -0.11 -20.37 10.67
N ASP A 403 -0.64 -19.19 10.40
CA ASP A 403 -0.02 -18.20 9.54
C ASP A 403 -0.01 -16.80 10.16
N PHE A 404 0.79 -15.91 9.60
CA PHE A 404 0.74 -14.47 9.86
C PHE A 404 0.11 -13.76 8.66
N ARG A 405 -0.69 -12.73 8.91
CA ARG A 405 -1.28 -11.87 7.87
C ARG A 405 -0.94 -10.42 8.15
N LEU A 406 -0.26 -9.82 7.18
CA LEU A 406 0.04 -8.39 7.20
C LEU A 406 -1.20 -7.63 6.76
N THR A 407 -1.60 -6.62 7.53
CA THR A 407 -2.80 -5.85 7.20
C THR A 407 -2.47 -4.64 6.32
N ALA A 408 -3.48 -4.11 5.64
CA ALA A 408 -3.33 -2.87 4.89
C ALA A 408 -3.27 -1.61 5.80
N ASN A 409 -3.39 -1.78 7.11
CA ASN A 409 -3.22 -0.73 8.12
C ASN A 409 -1.90 -0.85 8.88
N GLN A 410 -0.91 -1.58 8.32
CA GLN A 410 0.45 -1.76 8.86
C GLN A 410 0.51 -2.64 10.12
N ASN A 411 -0.52 -3.41 10.41
CA ASN A 411 -0.62 -4.31 11.55
C ASN A 411 -0.33 -5.77 11.18
N LEU A 412 -0.35 -6.65 12.18
CA LEU A 412 -0.06 -8.07 12.04
C LEU A 412 -1.15 -8.92 12.70
N VAL A 413 -1.73 -9.84 11.94
CA VAL A 413 -2.61 -10.88 12.48
C VAL A 413 -1.82 -12.16 12.68
N VAL A 414 -1.82 -12.71 13.89
CA VAL A 414 -1.45 -14.09 14.19
C VAL A 414 -2.70 -14.93 13.94
N ALA A 415 -2.76 -15.58 12.78
CA ALA A 415 -3.98 -16.18 12.28
C ALA A 415 -3.99 -17.72 12.48
N ASN A 416 -5.18 -18.29 12.65
CA ASN A 416 -5.39 -19.74 12.82
C ASN A 416 -4.67 -20.31 14.05
N VAL A 417 -4.73 -19.61 15.18
CA VAL A 417 -4.18 -20.06 16.46
C VAL A 417 -5.08 -21.14 17.05
N PRO A 418 -4.56 -22.36 17.27
CA PRO A 418 -5.31 -23.41 17.96
C PRO A 418 -5.71 -22.97 19.38
N PRO A 419 -6.90 -23.36 19.88
CA PRO A 419 -7.39 -22.94 21.20
C PRO A 419 -6.39 -23.19 22.34
N GLU A 420 -5.64 -24.30 22.30
CA GLU A 420 -4.65 -24.68 23.30
C GLU A 420 -3.41 -23.77 23.33
N LEU A 421 -3.12 -23.04 22.26
CA LEU A 421 -1.99 -22.11 22.21
C LEU A 421 -2.38 -20.65 22.50
N LYS A 422 -3.67 -20.35 22.58
CA LYS A 422 -4.17 -18.97 22.75
C LYS A 422 -3.54 -18.27 23.95
N ASP A 423 -3.63 -18.87 25.14
CA ASP A 423 -3.12 -18.28 26.38
C ASP A 423 -1.59 -18.12 26.36
N THR A 424 -0.88 -19.07 25.74
CA THR A 424 0.58 -19.01 25.59
C THR A 424 0.99 -17.85 24.69
N ILE A 425 0.34 -17.69 23.55
CA ILE A 425 0.60 -16.59 22.60
C ILE A 425 0.20 -15.24 23.22
N ASP A 426 -0.92 -15.18 23.92
CA ASP A 426 -1.38 -13.98 24.64
C ASP A 426 -0.34 -13.52 25.68
N LYS A 427 0.20 -14.49 26.45
CA LYS A 427 1.26 -14.20 27.41
C LYS A 427 2.54 -13.69 26.75
N ILE A 428 3.01 -14.33 25.66
CA ILE A 428 4.18 -13.85 24.92
C ILE A 428 3.94 -12.44 24.39
N ALA A 429 2.79 -12.17 23.81
CA ALA A 429 2.45 -10.85 23.27
C ALA A 429 2.46 -9.76 24.36
N LYS A 430 1.91 -10.04 25.54
CA LYS A 430 1.94 -9.13 26.70
C LYS A 430 3.35 -8.92 27.25
N ASP A 431 4.11 -10.00 27.45
CA ASP A 431 5.46 -9.95 28.01
C ASP A 431 6.44 -9.14 27.13
N HIS A 432 6.18 -9.08 25.82
CA HIS A 432 6.99 -8.33 24.85
C HIS A 432 6.42 -6.95 24.44
N GLY A 433 5.31 -6.54 25.08
CA GLY A 433 4.70 -5.21 24.82
C GLY A 433 3.94 -5.11 23.50
N LEU A 434 3.61 -6.24 22.85
CA LEU A 434 2.75 -6.28 21.66
C LEU A 434 1.27 -6.04 22.00
N ILE A 435 0.86 -6.37 23.20
CA ILE A 435 -0.44 -6.02 23.81
C ILE A 435 -0.16 -5.12 25.00
N SER A 436 -0.69 -3.90 25.01
CA SER A 436 -0.49 -2.92 26.08
C SER A 436 -1.73 -2.06 26.28
N LYS A 437 -1.99 -1.68 27.51
CA LYS A 437 -3.06 -0.71 27.85
C LYS A 437 -2.80 0.71 27.34
N SER A 438 -1.55 1.02 26.94
CA SER A 438 -1.19 2.31 26.34
C SER A 438 -1.58 2.41 24.85
N ILE A 439 -2.06 1.34 24.25
CA ILE A 439 -2.61 1.36 22.89
C ILE A 439 -4.09 1.76 23.03
N THR A 440 -4.37 3.00 22.66
CA THR A 440 -5.73 3.56 22.69
C THR A 440 -6.46 3.28 21.37
N ILE A 441 -7.79 3.34 21.37
CA ILE A 441 -8.61 3.23 20.15
C ILE A 441 -8.18 4.29 19.13
N GLN A 442 -7.84 5.51 19.58
CA GLN A 442 -7.35 6.57 18.72
C GLN A 442 -6.02 6.19 18.01
N ARG A 443 -5.08 5.55 18.73
CA ARG A 443 -3.82 5.10 18.14
C ARG A 443 -4.03 4.01 17.09
N GLU A 444 -4.92 3.06 17.36
CA GLU A 444 -5.27 1.98 16.43
C GLU A 444 -5.80 2.52 15.10
N ASN A 445 -6.46 3.68 15.13
CA ASN A 445 -7.00 4.37 13.96
C ASN A 445 -6.08 5.46 13.38
N SER A 446 -4.81 5.45 13.80
CA SER A 446 -3.77 6.38 13.33
C SER A 446 -2.71 5.65 12.50
N MET A 447 -2.22 6.28 11.43
CA MET A 447 -1.21 5.66 10.56
C MET A 447 -0.29 6.71 9.94
N ALA A 448 1.00 6.38 9.80
CA ALA A 448 1.97 7.21 9.09
C ALA A 448 2.75 6.45 8.02
N CYS A 449 3.29 7.18 7.03
CA CYS A 449 4.29 6.63 6.11
C CYS A 449 5.70 6.75 6.72
N VAL A 450 6.69 6.10 6.10
CA VAL A 450 8.11 6.13 6.57
C VAL A 450 8.65 7.55 6.69
N ALA A 451 8.49 8.37 5.65
CA ALA A 451 8.99 9.74 5.57
C ALA A 451 10.51 9.90 5.86
N LEU A 452 10.90 10.97 6.56
CA LEU A 452 12.29 11.18 6.98
C LEU A 452 12.71 10.12 8.02
N PRO A 453 13.99 9.73 8.08
CA PRO A 453 15.12 10.24 7.31
C PRO A 453 15.35 9.50 5.99
N THR A 454 14.75 8.34 5.75
CA THR A 454 15.17 7.40 4.70
C THR A 454 14.46 7.61 3.36
N CYS A 455 13.20 8.07 3.35
CA CYS A 455 12.46 8.23 2.10
C CYS A 455 12.99 9.44 1.28
N PRO A 456 13.51 9.23 0.04
CA PRO A 456 14.11 10.32 -0.74
C PRO A 456 13.09 11.38 -1.18
N LEU A 457 11.79 11.07 -1.13
CA LEU A 457 10.71 11.99 -1.53
C LEU A 457 10.07 12.73 -0.36
N ALA A 458 10.45 12.42 0.89
CA ALA A 458 9.87 13.05 2.07
C ALA A 458 10.27 14.54 2.18
N MET A 459 9.31 15.36 2.53
CA MET A 459 9.45 16.79 2.79
C MET A 459 9.35 17.11 4.30
N ALA A 460 8.67 16.23 5.05
CA ALA A 460 8.51 16.31 6.51
C ALA A 460 8.60 14.92 7.15
N GLU A 461 8.59 14.87 8.46
CA GLU A 461 8.44 13.66 9.26
C GLU A 461 7.03 13.05 9.11
N ALA A 462 6.91 11.75 9.41
CA ALA A 462 5.62 11.10 9.58
C ALA A 462 5.72 9.96 10.59
N GLU A 463 6.47 8.87 10.32
CA GLU A 463 6.62 7.72 11.21
C GLU A 463 7.14 8.14 12.60
N ARG A 464 8.18 8.99 12.66
CA ARG A 464 8.78 9.46 13.92
C ARG A 464 7.96 10.56 14.60
N PHE A 465 7.13 11.27 13.84
CA PHE A 465 6.28 12.35 14.33
C PHE A 465 4.99 11.82 15.00
N LEU A 466 4.35 10.82 14.38
CA LEU A 466 3.02 10.40 14.80
C LEU A 466 2.92 9.89 16.25
N PRO A 467 3.89 9.15 16.83
CA PRO A 467 3.78 8.67 18.21
C PRO A 467 3.60 9.78 19.23
N THR A 468 4.46 10.81 19.22
CA THR A 468 4.37 11.95 20.13
C THR A 468 3.17 12.85 19.83
N PHE A 469 2.79 12.99 18.58
CA PHE A 469 1.58 13.68 18.20
C PHE A 469 0.33 12.96 18.72
N SER A 470 0.31 11.62 18.65
CA SER A 470 -0.78 10.80 19.21
C SER A 470 -0.90 10.92 20.74
N ASP A 471 0.23 11.05 21.47
CA ASP A 471 0.19 11.32 22.92
C ASP A 471 -0.65 12.57 23.23
N ARG A 472 -0.47 13.63 22.42
CA ARG A 472 -1.20 14.90 22.59
C ARG A 472 -2.68 14.75 22.22
N ILE A 473 -2.99 13.93 21.21
CA ILE A 473 -4.39 13.65 20.84
C ILE A 473 -5.08 12.83 21.94
N ASP A 474 -4.41 11.80 22.49
CA ASP A 474 -4.93 11.01 23.60
C ASP A 474 -5.22 11.89 24.84
N GLU A 475 -4.33 12.84 25.17
CA GLU A 475 -4.55 13.84 26.24
C GLU A 475 -5.82 14.69 25.97
N MET A 476 -6.03 15.11 24.73
CA MET A 476 -7.24 15.86 24.33
C MET A 476 -8.49 14.99 24.47
N PHE A 477 -8.46 13.74 24.02
CA PHE A 477 -9.58 12.82 24.11
C PHE A 477 -9.97 12.57 25.57
N ALA A 478 -8.99 12.32 26.45
CA ALA A 478 -9.23 12.18 27.88
C ALA A 478 -9.82 13.47 28.51
N LYS A 479 -9.32 14.64 28.11
CA LYS A 479 -9.82 15.94 28.58
C LYS A 479 -11.29 16.18 28.24
N TYR A 480 -11.76 15.66 27.11
CA TYR A 480 -13.11 15.91 26.61
C TYR A 480 -14.05 14.70 26.74
N GLY A 481 -13.63 13.60 27.41
CA GLY A 481 -14.43 12.40 27.66
C GLY A 481 -14.70 11.60 26.39
N LEU A 482 -13.69 11.44 25.54
CA LEU A 482 -13.76 10.77 24.25
C LEU A 482 -12.83 9.53 24.18
N GLU A 483 -12.45 8.94 25.33
CA GLU A 483 -11.49 7.83 25.38
C GLU A 483 -11.96 6.59 24.62
N ASP A 484 -13.28 6.41 24.46
CA ASP A 484 -13.89 5.31 23.70
C ASP A 484 -14.19 5.68 22.23
N GLU A 485 -13.71 6.86 21.79
CA GLU A 485 -13.91 7.36 20.43
C GLU A 485 -12.61 7.43 19.65
N TYR A 486 -12.72 7.61 18.33
CA TYR A 486 -11.59 7.80 17.47
C TYR A 486 -11.87 8.75 16.30
N ILE A 487 -10.79 9.31 15.79
CA ILE A 487 -10.74 10.03 14.52
C ILE A 487 -9.74 9.28 13.62
N VAL A 488 -10.12 8.97 12.39
CA VAL A 488 -9.17 8.39 11.43
C VAL A 488 -8.11 9.45 11.10
N LEU A 489 -6.95 9.33 11.76
CA LEU A 489 -5.82 10.26 11.67
C LEU A 489 -4.70 9.67 10.81
N ARG A 490 -4.30 10.39 9.76
CA ARG A 490 -3.26 9.89 8.88
C ARG A 490 -2.23 10.95 8.52
N VAL A 491 -0.95 10.56 8.61
CA VAL A 491 0.20 11.45 8.36
C VAL A 491 1.03 10.93 7.19
N THR A 492 1.37 11.81 6.26
CA THR A 492 2.26 11.47 5.16
C THR A 492 3.31 12.57 4.97
N GLY A 493 4.57 12.20 4.80
CA GLY A 493 5.68 13.14 4.69
C GLY A 493 5.78 13.92 3.37
N CYS A 494 4.89 13.65 2.41
CA CYS A 494 4.82 14.35 1.12
C CYS A 494 3.50 14.06 0.40
N PRO A 495 3.15 14.81 -0.67
CA PRO A 495 1.87 14.66 -1.38
C PRO A 495 1.73 13.36 -2.20
N ASN A 496 2.72 12.47 -2.21
CA ASN A 496 2.55 11.12 -2.78
C ASN A 496 1.51 10.27 -2.04
N GLY A 497 1.11 10.66 -0.82
CA GLY A 497 -0.02 10.10 -0.11
C GLY A 497 0.18 8.66 0.37
N CYS A 498 1.42 8.25 0.67
CA CYS A 498 1.70 6.87 1.10
C CYS A 498 1.04 6.52 2.44
N GLY A 499 0.81 7.48 3.34
CA GLY A 499 0.07 7.31 4.59
C GLY A 499 -1.45 7.38 4.42
N ARG A 500 -1.98 7.50 3.19
CA ARG A 500 -3.41 7.60 2.87
C ARG A 500 -4.14 8.78 3.54
N ALA A 501 -3.44 9.90 3.80
CA ALA A 501 -4.04 11.09 4.40
C ALA A 501 -5.26 11.63 3.62
N MET A 502 -5.34 11.35 2.30
CA MET A 502 -6.47 11.76 1.44
C MET A 502 -7.71 10.83 1.53
N LEU A 503 -7.81 10.02 2.57
CA LEU A 503 -9.03 9.30 2.98
C LEU A 503 -9.21 9.36 4.50
N ALA A 504 -8.55 10.30 5.18
CA ALA A 504 -8.62 10.46 6.62
C ALA A 504 -9.70 11.47 7.00
N GLU A 505 -10.25 11.34 8.21
CA GLU A 505 -11.08 12.39 8.79
C GLU A 505 -10.22 13.62 9.13
N ILE A 506 -8.97 13.39 9.63
CA ILE A 506 -7.91 14.39 9.73
C ILE A 506 -6.66 13.87 9.02
N GLY A 507 -6.22 14.59 7.99
CA GLY A 507 -5.05 14.24 7.20
C GLY A 507 -3.93 15.29 7.29
N LEU A 508 -2.70 14.86 7.58
CA LEU A 508 -1.52 15.72 7.56
C LEU A 508 -0.63 15.36 6.38
N VAL A 509 -0.27 16.34 5.56
CA VAL A 509 0.61 16.16 4.40
C VAL A 509 1.82 17.06 4.50
N GLY A 510 3.01 16.49 4.58
CA GLY A 510 4.27 17.20 4.69
C GLY A 510 4.49 18.20 3.56
N LYS A 511 4.79 19.44 3.91
CA LYS A 511 5.09 20.56 3.02
C LYS A 511 6.56 20.97 3.07
N ALA A 512 7.13 21.01 4.27
CA ALA A 512 8.54 21.27 4.56
C ALA A 512 8.88 20.64 5.92
N VAL A 513 10.14 20.65 6.32
CA VAL A 513 10.57 20.14 7.64
C VAL A 513 9.77 20.85 8.74
N GLY A 514 9.08 20.08 9.59
CA GLY A 514 8.22 20.59 10.67
C GLY A 514 6.95 21.33 10.22
N ARG A 515 6.59 21.25 8.94
CA ARG A 515 5.40 21.94 8.39
C ARG A 515 4.54 21.01 7.55
N TYR A 516 3.22 21.15 7.74
CA TYR A 516 2.23 20.30 7.11
C TYR A 516 1.08 21.12 6.53
N ASN A 517 0.42 20.53 5.53
CA ASN A 517 -0.92 20.93 5.13
C ASN A 517 -1.93 20.08 5.91
N LEU A 518 -2.92 20.72 6.52
CA LEU A 518 -3.98 20.12 7.32
C LEU A 518 -5.24 19.96 6.47
N TYR A 519 -5.73 18.73 6.37
CA TYR A 519 -6.95 18.36 5.67
C TYR A 519 -7.98 17.82 6.64
N ALA A 520 -9.27 18.08 6.40
CA ALA A 520 -10.38 17.56 7.19
C ALA A 520 -11.57 17.15 6.30
N GLY A 521 -12.49 16.33 6.83
CA GLY A 521 -13.76 16.00 6.19
C GLY A 521 -13.77 14.74 5.33
N GLY A 522 -12.77 13.84 5.41
CA GLY A 522 -12.93 12.45 5.03
C GLY A 522 -13.98 11.77 5.93
N ASN A 523 -14.29 10.50 5.70
CA ASN A 523 -15.25 9.78 6.54
C ASN A 523 -14.68 8.46 7.08
N ARG A 524 -15.35 7.90 8.08
CA ARG A 524 -14.94 6.64 8.72
C ARG A 524 -14.88 5.49 7.73
N GLU A 525 -15.78 5.40 6.76
CA GLU A 525 -15.88 4.33 5.75
C GLU A 525 -14.80 4.40 4.67
N GLY A 526 -14.08 5.54 4.54
CA GLY A 526 -13.03 5.71 3.53
C GLY A 526 -13.55 5.92 2.11
N THR A 527 -14.70 6.52 1.96
CA THR A 527 -15.37 6.78 0.67
C THR A 527 -15.28 8.23 0.21
N ARG A 528 -14.82 9.15 1.08
CA ARG A 528 -14.79 10.59 0.82
C ARG A 528 -13.38 11.19 0.94
N ILE A 529 -13.03 12.04 -0.03
CA ILE A 529 -11.78 12.81 -0.04
C ILE A 529 -11.91 13.99 0.94
N PRO A 530 -10.93 14.21 1.86
CA PRO A 530 -10.91 15.39 2.71
C PRO A 530 -10.54 16.65 1.92
N ARG A 531 -10.93 17.81 2.43
CA ARG A 531 -10.59 19.12 1.90
C ARG A 531 -9.44 19.75 2.65
N LEU A 532 -8.62 20.52 1.97
CA LEU A 532 -7.59 21.35 2.57
C LEU A 532 -8.25 22.40 3.48
N PHE A 533 -7.87 22.40 4.75
CA PHE A 533 -8.30 23.40 5.73
C PHE A 533 -7.28 24.53 5.87
N LYS A 534 -5.99 24.18 6.06
CA LYS A 534 -4.92 25.17 6.23
C LYS A 534 -3.60 24.65 5.70
N GLU A 535 -2.87 25.51 5.01
CA GLU A 535 -1.57 25.17 4.43
C GLU A 535 -0.39 25.56 5.32
N ASN A 536 0.69 24.78 5.23
CA ASN A 536 2.04 25.13 5.68
C ASN A 536 2.11 25.57 7.15
N ILE A 537 1.42 24.82 8.03
CA ILE A 537 1.36 25.09 9.48
C ILE A 537 2.28 24.17 10.27
N THR A 538 2.65 24.61 11.46
CA THR A 538 3.49 23.87 12.42
C THR A 538 2.67 22.94 13.31
N GLU A 539 3.34 22.01 14.03
CA GLU A 539 2.66 21.12 14.97
C GLU A 539 1.86 21.88 16.07
N PRO A 540 2.40 22.93 16.74
CA PRO A 540 1.60 23.67 17.72
C PRO A 540 0.34 24.29 17.13
N GLU A 541 0.40 24.85 15.91
CA GLU A 541 -0.77 25.40 15.22
C GLU A 541 -1.80 24.31 14.88
N ILE A 542 -1.33 23.09 14.49
CA ILE A 542 -2.21 21.95 14.24
C ILE A 542 -2.91 21.52 15.52
N LEU A 543 -2.16 21.38 16.63
CA LEU A 543 -2.72 20.95 17.92
C LEU A 543 -3.77 21.94 18.46
N GLU A 544 -3.52 23.25 18.34
CA GLU A 544 -4.50 24.29 18.71
C GLU A 544 -5.82 24.16 17.91
N ILE A 545 -5.70 23.97 16.60
CA ILE A 545 -6.86 23.79 15.71
C ILE A 545 -7.62 22.51 16.05
N VAL A 546 -6.90 21.39 16.18
CA VAL A 546 -7.51 20.08 16.46
C VAL A 546 -8.14 20.06 17.84
N GLU A 547 -7.54 20.66 18.86
CA GLU A 547 -8.15 20.77 20.19
C GLU A 547 -9.47 21.52 20.15
N GLY A 548 -9.54 22.63 19.40
CA GLY A 548 -10.80 23.35 19.18
C GLY A 548 -11.86 22.50 18.52
N TRP A 549 -11.49 21.71 17.51
CA TRP A 549 -12.38 20.79 16.82
C TRP A 549 -12.87 19.64 17.71
N VAL A 550 -11.98 19.02 18.46
CA VAL A 550 -12.31 17.94 19.40
C VAL A 550 -13.25 18.42 20.50
N ALA A 551 -12.98 19.63 21.06
CA ALA A 551 -13.85 20.25 22.05
C ALA A 551 -15.24 20.57 21.52
N ASP A 552 -15.36 20.96 20.25
CA ASP A 552 -16.65 21.25 19.62
C ASP A 552 -17.40 19.95 19.26
N TRP A 553 -16.68 18.98 18.69
CA TRP A 553 -17.22 17.65 18.38
C TRP A 553 -17.74 16.94 19.62
N SER A 554 -17.01 16.97 20.75
CA SER A 554 -17.46 16.35 22.00
C SER A 554 -18.82 16.86 22.52
N ARG A 555 -19.17 18.11 22.21
CA ARG A 555 -20.40 18.77 22.69
C ARG A 555 -21.55 18.75 21.70
N ASN A 556 -21.26 18.75 20.41
CA ASN A 556 -22.22 19.07 19.35
C ASN A 556 -22.39 17.97 18.30
N ARG A 557 -21.68 16.83 18.43
CA ARG A 557 -21.88 15.68 17.54
C ARG A 557 -23.25 15.05 17.73
N LEU A 558 -23.77 14.46 16.67
CA LEU A 558 -24.92 13.58 16.71
C LEU A 558 -24.50 12.18 17.21
N ASP A 559 -25.47 11.34 17.56
CA ASP A 559 -25.23 9.95 17.94
C ASP A 559 -24.48 9.23 16.80
N ASP A 560 -23.40 8.53 17.13
CA ASP A 560 -22.52 7.78 16.21
C ASP A 560 -21.86 8.61 15.09
N GLU A 561 -21.94 9.95 15.14
CA GLU A 561 -21.35 10.82 14.13
C GLU A 561 -19.82 10.87 14.23
N GLY A 562 -19.12 10.39 13.19
CA GLY A 562 -17.68 10.56 13.04
C GLY A 562 -17.26 12.02 12.88
N PHE A 563 -16.01 12.33 13.25
CA PHE A 563 -15.50 13.70 13.15
C PHE A 563 -15.59 14.27 11.72
N GLY A 564 -15.32 13.45 10.70
CA GLY A 564 -15.34 13.92 9.32
C GLY A 564 -16.72 14.35 8.84
N ASP A 565 -17.79 13.67 9.28
CA ASP A 565 -19.18 14.04 8.98
C ASP A 565 -19.60 15.27 9.77
N PHE A 566 -19.22 15.34 11.03
CA PHE A 566 -19.35 16.53 11.87
C PHE A 566 -18.71 17.76 11.21
N ALA A 567 -17.50 17.63 10.70
CA ALA A 567 -16.77 18.74 10.07
C ALA A 567 -17.48 19.27 8.81
N ILE A 568 -18.12 18.38 8.05
CA ILE A 568 -18.94 18.78 6.90
C ILE A 568 -20.26 19.44 7.37
N ARG A 569 -20.97 18.80 8.30
CA ARG A 569 -22.28 19.28 8.78
C ARG A 569 -22.17 20.66 9.45
N THR A 570 -21.13 20.89 10.23
CA THR A 570 -20.92 22.17 10.94
C THR A 570 -20.22 23.23 10.08
N GLY A 571 -19.79 22.88 8.86
CA GLY A 571 -19.17 23.83 7.93
C GLY A 571 -17.71 24.15 8.22
N ILE A 572 -17.01 23.33 9.02
CA ILE A 572 -15.54 23.41 9.18
C ILE A 572 -14.87 23.33 7.81
N VAL A 573 -15.32 22.40 6.98
CA VAL A 573 -14.94 22.30 5.58
C VAL A 573 -16.14 21.95 4.69
N LYS A 574 -16.07 22.31 3.40
CA LYS A 574 -17.05 21.88 2.39
C LYS A 574 -16.70 20.49 1.87
N PRO A 575 -17.67 19.63 1.50
CA PRO A 575 -17.37 18.33 0.91
C PRO A 575 -16.67 18.47 -0.45
N VAL A 576 -15.80 17.53 -0.77
CA VAL A 576 -15.26 17.32 -2.11
C VAL A 576 -16.18 16.35 -2.84
N LEU A 577 -17.02 16.86 -3.74
CA LEU A 577 -18.00 16.07 -4.49
C LEU A 577 -17.47 15.64 -5.86
N ASP A 578 -16.65 16.48 -6.48
CA ASP A 578 -15.98 16.23 -7.75
C ASP A 578 -14.51 16.64 -7.59
N ALA A 579 -13.65 15.65 -7.37
CA ALA A 579 -12.25 15.91 -7.01
C ALA A 579 -11.50 16.78 -8.04
N PRO A 580 -11.65 16.59 -9.37
CA PRO A 580 -11.02 17.47 -10.35
C PRO A 580 -11.34 18.95 -10.18
N ARG A 581 -12.56 19.28 -9.79
CA ARG A 581 -13.05 20.65 -9.63
C ARG A 581 -12.88 21.18 -8.22
N ASP A 582 -13.20 20.35 -7.22
CA ASP A 582 -13.44 20.81 -5.85
C ASP A 582 -12.20 20.70 -4.93
N PHE A 583 -11.25 19.86 -5.28
CA PHE A 583 -10.12 19.55 -4.38
C PHE A 583 -9.21 20.78 -4.12
N TRP A 584 -9.01 21.63 -5.13
CA TRP A 584 -8.20 22.84 -5.05
C TRP A 584 -9.02 24.15 -4.94
N ALA A 585 -10.35 24.05 -4.89
CA ALA A 585 -11.25 25.22 -4.86
C ALA A 585 -11.38 25.83 -3.45
#